data_2d17fd6a572639c3cbdfeffeb6f0987e
#
_entry.id   2d17fd6a572639c3cbdfeffeb6f0987e
#
_cell.length_a   1.000
_cell.length_b   1.000
_cell.length_c   1.000
_cell.angle_alpha   90.00
_cell.angle_beta   90.00
_cell.angle_gamma   90.00
#
_symmetry.space_group_name_H-M   'P 1'
#
loop_
_entity.id
_entity.type
_entity.pdbx_description
1 polymer ?
#
loop_
_entity_poly.entity_id
_entity_poly.type
_entity_poly.pdbx_seq_one_letter_code
_entity_poly.pdbx_strand_id
1 'polypeptide(L)'
;GKSIADISSNVINKRIRIMFLCFVMCLTWLVLAVFAMAIAKLFTLYPSSVLPVNIEIIIAIIIGYLIYKKKMPSFIPSLVALIFLYLFIYLGTLYPISLNVENPQNTWIILLFIYSSIASMLPVWLLLQPRDYINSHQLLVGLGLIYTAIIIFRPEITAPALNLSQDA
;
A
#
# COMPACT_ATOMS: atom_id res chain seq x y z
N GLY A 1 -10.34 -2.30 -24.54
CA GLY A 1 -9.93 -0.92 -24.26
C GLY A 1 -8.57 -0.63 -24.84
N LYS A 2 -8.38 0.56 -25.42
CA LYS A 2 -7.06 0.99 -25.93
C LYS A 2 -6.38 1.80 -24.85
N SER A 3 -5.04 1.64 -24.69
CA SER A 3 -4.26 2.45 -23.75
C SER A 3 -4.18 3.91 -24.25
N ILE A 4 -3.92 4.85 -23.32
CA ILE A 4 -3.72 6.28 -23.69
C ILE A 4 -2.58 6.42 -24.70
N ALA A 5 -1.52 5.59 -24.56
CA ALA A 5 -0.40 5.57 -25.49
C ALA A 5 -0.81 5.12 -26.91
N ASP A 6 -1.74 4.16 -27.01
CA ASP A 6 -2.26 3.69 -28.30
C ASP A 6 -3.17 4.73 -28.95
N ILE A 7 -3.99 5.42 -28.13
CA ILE A 7 -4.83 6.53 -28.62
C ILE A 7 -3.94 7.66 -29.16
N SER A 8 -2.88 8.03 -28.43
CA SER A 8 -1.95 9.09 -28.87
C SER A 8 -1.22 8.74 -30.18
N SER A 9 -0.90 7.46 -30.42
CA SER A 9 -0.28 7.04 -31.68
C SER A 9 -1.21 7.17 -32.88
N ASN A 10 -2.52 6.98 -32.67
CA ASN A 10 -3.52 7.05 -33.75
C ASN A 10 -3.96 8.49 -34.04
N VAL A 11 -3.92 9.38 -33.02
CA VAL A 11 -4.39 10.77 -33.16
C VAL A 11 -3.28 11.74 -33.53
N ILE A 12 -2.05 11.52 -33.06
CA ILE A 12 -0.98 12.49 -33.23
C ILE A 12 0.17 11.92 -34.09
N ASN A 13 1.01 11.03 -33.51
CA ASN A 13 2.15 10.42 -34.23
C ASN A 13 2.76 9.27 -33.41
N LYS A 14 3.38 8.29 -34.10
CA LYS A 14 4.08 7.16 -33.52
C LYS A 14 5.27 7.58 -32.62
N ARG A 15 5.96 8.69 -32.92
CA ARG A 15 7.05 9.23 -32.09
C ARG A 15 6.55 9.68 -30.72
N ILE A 16 5.39 10.32 -30.67
CA ILE A 16 4.78 10.80 -29.42
C ILE A 16 4.39 9.63 -28.51
N ARG A 17 3.93 8.51 -29.09
CA ARG A 17 3.69 7.28 -28.32
C ARG A 17 4.96 6.82 -27.58
N ILE A 18 6.11 6.78 -28.26
CA ILE A 18 7.38 6.32 -27.65
C ILE A 18 7.80 7.29 -26.55
N MET A 19 7.76 8.59 -26.79
CA MET A 19 8.09 9.61 -25.78
C MET A 19 7.17 9.49 -24.53
N PHE A 20 5.87 9.29 -24.74
CA PHE A 20 4.91 9.09 -23.66
C PHE A 20 5.21 7.83 -22.84
N LEU A 21 5.53 6.71 -23.52
CA LEU A 21 5.90 5.46 -22.84
C LEU A 21 7.19 5.62 -22.03
N CYS A 22 8.21 6.28 -22.57
CA CYS A 22 9.44 6.59 -21.84
C CYS A 22 9.17 7.45 -20.60
N PHE A 23 8.34 8.48 -20.74
CA PHE A 23 7.96 9.33 -19.63
C PHE A 23 7.22 8.55 -18.53
N VAL A 24 6.24 7.73 -18.90
CA VAL A 24 5.52 6.88 -17.95
C VAL A 24 6.46 5.89 -17.26
N MET A 25 7.41 5.31 -17.99
CA MET A 25 8.41 4.40 -17.43
C MET A 25 9.32 5.10 -16.40
N CYS A 26 9.82 6.29 -16.71
CA CYS A 26 10.62 7.09 -15.77
C CYS A 26 9.81 7.46 -14.51
N LEU A 27 8.55 7.90 -14.68
CA LEU A 27 7.65 8.20 -13.58
C LEU A 27 7.42 6.96 -12.69
N THR A 28 7.17 5.81 -13.29
CA THR A 28 6.95 4.56 -12.55
C THR A 28 8.17 4.18 -11.73
N TRP A 29 9.38 4.32 -12.26
CA TRP A 29 10.61 4.04 -11.52
C TRP A 29 10.81 5.00 -10.35
N LEU A 30 10.55 6.29 -10.57
CA LEU A 30 10.65 7.29 -9.51
C LEU A 30 9.66 6.99 -8.38
N VAL A 31 8.41 6.73 -8.72
CA VAL A 31 7.37 6.37 -7.74
C VAL A 31 7.75 5.10 -6.97
N LEU A 32 8.21 4.06 -7.66
CA LEU A 32 8.65 2.81 -7.04
C LEU A 32 9.80 3.04 -6.05
N ALA A 33 10.81 3.85 -6.42
CA ALA A 33 11.93 4.16 -5.56
C ALA A 33 11.49 4.92 -4.30
N VAL A 34 10.65 5.95 -4.45
CA VAL A 34 10.14 6.75 -3.33
C VAL A 34 9.33 5.89 -2.36
N PHE A 35 8.42 5.05 -2.87
CA PHE A 35 7.63 4.16 -2.02
C PHE A 35 8.49 3.09 -1.33
N ALA A 36 9.47 2.51 -2.03
CA ALA A 36 10.39 1.55 -1.42
C ALA A 36 11.17 2.17 -0.26
N MET A 37 11.68 3.40 -0.44
CA MET A 37 12.37 4.14 0.63
C MET A 37 11.44 4.47 1.80
N ALA A 38 10.22 4.93 1.52
CA ALA A 38 9.24 5.27 2.56
C ALA A 38 8.85 4.05 3.39
N ILE A 39 8.54 2.91 2.74
CA ILE A 39 8.17 1.67 3.43
C ILE A 39 9.36 1.09 4.21
N ALA A 40 10.57 1.09 3.61
CA ALA A 40 11.77 0.62 4.31
C ALA A 40 12.07 1.44 5.56
N LYS A 41 11.92 2.77 5.50
CA LYS A 41 12.04 3.67 6.66
C LYS A 41 10.98 3.37 7.71
N LEU A 42 9.74 3.11 7.28
CA LEU A 42 8.64 2.77 8.18
C LEU A 42 8.89 1.43 8.89
N PHE A 43 9.40 0.42 8.20
CA PHE A 43 9.74 -0.88 8.79
C PHE A 43 10.92 -0.80 9.77
N THR A 44 11.86 0.11 9.55
CA THR A 44 12.96 0.35 10.50
C THR A 44 12.51 1.11 11.75
N LEU A 45 11.62 2.09 11.60
CA LEU A 45 11.10 2.89 12.73
C LEU A 45 10.04 2.13 13.53
N TYR A 46 9.21 1.32 12.85
CA TYR A 46 8.10 0.57 13.43
C TYR A 46 8.19 -0.92 13.06
N PRO A 47 9.07 -1.70 13.71
CA PRO A 47 9.25 -3.14 13.43
C PRO A 47 7.98 -3.97 13.64
N SER A 48 7.05 -3.48 14.48
CA SER A 48 5.74 -4.08 14.70
C SER A 48 4.83 -4.10 13.46
N SER A 49 5.08 -3.21 12.50
CA SER A 49 4.29 -3.14 11.24
C SER A 49 4.70 -4.19 10.20
N VAL A 50 5.88 -4.78 10.33
CA VAL A 50 6.42 -5.75 9.36
C VAL A 50 5.55 -7.00 9.27
N LEU A 51 5.18 -7.57 10.40
CA LEU A 51 4.41 -8.80 10.48
C LEU A 51 3.02 -8.65 9.84
N PRO A 52 2.17 -7.66 10.22
CA PRO A 52 0.85 -7.53 9.64
C PRO A 52 0.88 -7.25 8.13
N VAL A 53 1.82 -6.44 7.63
CA VAL A 53 1.94 -6.13 6.20
C VAL A 53 2.28 -7.37 5.37
N ASN A 54 3.20 -8.23 5.84
CA ASN A 54 3.55 -9.45 5.13
C ASN A 54 2.42 -10.50 5.17
N ILE A 55 1.74 -10.62 6.30
CA ILE A 55 0.60 -11.53 6.43
C ILE A 55 -0.58 -11.07 5.58
N GLU A 56 -0.81 -9.76 5.44
CA GLU A 56 -1.83 -9.20 4.56
C GLU A 56 -1.66 -9.67 3.11
N ILE A 57 -0.42 -9.76 2.62
CA ILE A 57 -0.13 -10.27 1.27
C ILE A 57 -0.60 -11.72 1.11
N ILE A 58 -0.32 -12.56 2.10
CA ILE A 58 -0.73 -13.97 2.09
C ILE A 58 -2.26 -14.10 2.13
N ILE A 59 -2.89 -13.33 3.02
CA ILE A 59 -4.36 -13.29 3.14
C ILE A 59 -4.99 -12.81 1.83
N ALA A 60 -4.43 -11.77 1.19
CA ALA A 60 -4.93 -11.25 -0.08
C ALA A 60 -4.89 -12.31 -1.19
N ILE A 61 -3.82 -13.09 -1.30
CA ILE A 61 -3.69 -14.18 -2.28
C ILE A 61 -4.76 -15.26 -2.02
N ILE A 62 -4.94 -15.67 -0.77
CA ILE A 62 -5.95 -16.69 -0.40
C ILE A 62 -7.36 -16.19 -0.76
N ILE A 63 -7.68 -14.96 -0.41
CA ILE A 63 -8.98 -14.34 -0.70
C ILE A 63 -9.20 -14.16 -2.19
N GLY A 64 -8.17 -13.68 -2.92
CA GLY A 64 -8.24 -13.56 -4.37
C GLY A 64 -8.58 -14.89 -5.04
N TYR A 65 -7.93 -15.95 -4.60
CA TYR A 65 -8.22 -17.30 -5.08
C TYR A 65 -9.65 -17.75 -4.75
N LEU A 66 -10.11 -17.51 -3.53
CA LEU A 66 -11.48 -17.89 -3.09
C LEU A 66 -12.56 -17.11 -3.86
N ILE A 67 -12.39 -15.79 -4.01
CA ILE A 67 -13.35 -14.96 -4.74
C ILE A 67 -13.42 -15.38 -6.21
N TYR A 68 -12.24 -15.52 -6.85
CA TYR A 68 -12.21 -15.80 -8.29
C TYR A 68 -12.66 -17.23 -8.62
N LYS A 69 -12.17 -18.24 -7.89
CA LYS A 69 -12.44 -19.64 -8.18
C LYS A 69 -13.76 -20.14 -7.60
N LYS A 70 -14.15 -19.70 -6.40
CA LYS A 70 -15.41 -20.10 -5.75
C LYS A 70 -16.56 -19.12 -5.98
N LYS A 71 -16.35 -18.01 -6.72
CA LYS A 71 -17.35 -16.96 -7.00
C LYS A 71 -18.08 -16.47 -5.74
N MET A 72 -17.36 -16.42 -4.61
CA MET A 72 -17.92 -15.93 -3.35
C MET A 72 -18.11 -14.42 -3.42
N PRO A 73 -19.15 -13.85 -2.80
CA PRO A 73 -19.29 -12.40 -2.67
C PRO A 73 -18.08 -11.85 -1.90
N SER A 74 -17.45 -10.80 -2.42
CA SER A 74 -16.19 -10.26 -1.87
C SER A 74 -16.30 -9.68 -0.46
N PHE A 75 -17.51 -9.32 -0.03
CA PHE A 75 -17.74 -8.66 1.26
C PHE A 75 -17.39 -9.55 2.46
N ILE A 76 -17.87 -10.82 2.48
CA ILE A 76 -17.65 -11.74 3.61
C ILE A 76 -16.16 -12.10 3.77
N PRO A 77 -15.43 -12.54 2.72
CA PRO A 77 -14.01 -12.83 2.84
C PRO A 77 -13.18 -11.63 3.27
N SER A 78 -13.52 -10.41 2.82
CA SER A 78 -12.77 -9.20 3.20
C SER A 78 -13.01 -8.79 4.65
N LEU A 79 -14.22 -8.98 5.18
CA LEU A 79 -14.51 -8.74 6.60
C LEU A 79 -13.73 -9.71 7.50
N VAL A 80 -13.68 -10.99 7.12
CA VAL A 80 -12.87 -12.00 7.82
C VAL A 80 -11.38 -11.63 7.77
N ALA A 81 -10.88 -11.20 6.58
CA ALA A 81 -9.51 -10.74 6.44
C ALA A 81 -9.20 -9.54 7.34
N LEU A 82 -10.12 -8.60 7.45
CA LEU A 82 -9.96 -7.43 8.31
C LEU A 82 -9.80 -7.83 9.79
N ILE A 83 -10.59 -8.78 10.27
CA ILE A 83 -10.47 -9.31 11.63
C ILE A 83 -9.11 -9.96 11.85
N PHE A 84 -8.67 -10.82 10.91
CA PHE A 84 -7.33 -11.42 10.97
C PHE A 84 -6.23 -10.37 10.92
N LEU A 85 -6.37 -9.34 10.10
CA LEU A 85 -5.39 -8.25 10.03
C LEU A 85 -5.23 -7.54 11.37
N TYR A 86 -6.32 -7.18 12.04
CA TYR A 86 -6.26 -6.57 13.38
C TYR A 86 -5.64 -7.50 14.42
N LEU A 87 -5.92 -8.80 14.35
CA LEU A 87 -5.25 -9.80 15.19
C LEU A 87 -3.73 -9.79 14.95
N PHE A 88 -3.29 -9.77 13.68
CA PHE A 88 -1.87 -9.73 13.35
C PHE A 88 -1.21 -8.39 13.66
N ILE A 89 -1.93 -7.28 13.65
CA ILE A 89 -1.44 -5.99 14.17
C ILE A 89 -1.12 -6.13 15.66
N TYR A 90 -2.04 -6.72 16.44
CA TYR A 90 -1.82 -6.98 17.86
C TYR A 90 -0.63 -7.94 18.09
N LEU A 91 -0.54 -9.03 17.33
CA LEU A 91 0.60 -9.95 17.40
C LEU A 91 1.92 -9.29 16.98
N GLY A 92 1.91 -8.38 16.01
CA GLY A 92 3.08 -7.60 15.60
C GLY A 92 3.63 -6.69 16.70
N THR A 93 2.78 -6.20 17.60
CA THR A 93 3.23 -5.45 18.78
C THR A 93 3.90 -6.35 19.83
N LEU A 94 3.48 -7.61 19.92
CA LEU A 94 4.07 -8.60 20.84
C LEU A 94 5.39 -9.18 20.29
N TYR A 95 5.46 -9.37 18.96
CA TYR A 95 6.61 -9.98 18.27
C TYR A 95 7.11 -9.05 17.16
N PRO A 96 7.78 -7.92 17.49
CA PRO A 96 8.31 -7.02 16.48
C PRO A 96 9.44 -7.67 15.70
N ILE A 97 9.38 -7.63 14.37
CA ILE A 97 10.43 -8.18 13.49
C ILE A 97 11.41 -7.05 13.15
N SER A 98 12.58 -7.06 13.78
CA SER A 98 13.68 -6.16 13.47
C SER A 98 14.81 -6.90 12.76
N LEU A 99 15.40 -6.26 11.74
CA LEU A 99 16.60 -6.78 11.08
C LEU A 99 17.84 -6.28 11.82
N ASN A 100 18.60 -7.20 12.43
CA ASN A 100 19.88 -6.92 13.08
C ASN A 100 21.04 -6.98 12.06
N VAL A 101 21.06 -6.01 11.12
CA VAL A 101 22.10 -5.87 10.09
C VAL A 101 22.67 -4.45 10.14
N GLU A 102 23.88 -4.24 9.60
CA GLU A 102 24.53 -2.92 9.61
C GLU A 102 23.67 -1.80 8.97
N ASN A 103 22.93 -2.13 7.89
CA ASN A 103 22.07 -1.19 7.18
C ASN A 103 20.66 -1.77 6.97
N PRO A 104 19.79 -1.76 8.01
CA PRO A 104 18.47 -2.39 7.92
C PRO A 104 17.58 -1.76 6.84
N GLN A 105 17.68 -0.44 6.63
CA GLN A 105 16.89 0.26 5.62
C GLN A 105 17.23 -0.21 4.19
N ASN A 106 18.52 -0.34 3.86
CA ASN A 106 18.93 -0.81 2.53
C ASN A 106 18.50 -2.27 2.30
N THR A 107 18.59 -3.11 3.31
CA THR A 107 18.14 -4.50 3.24
C THR A 107 16.63 -4.57 2.97
N TRP A 108 15.83 -3.74 3.65
CA TRP A 108 14.39 -3.64 3.38
C TRP A 108 14.08 -3.18 1.97
N ILE A 109 14.82 -2.18 1.44
CA ILE A 109 14.66 -1.71 0.06
C ILE A 109 14.87 -2.86 -0.93
N ILE A 110 15.94 -3.64 -0.76
CA ILE A 110 16.23 -4.79 -1.65
C ILE A 110 15.12 -5.83 -1.56
N LEU A 111 14.66 -6.18 -0.36
CA LEU A 111 13.56 -7.14 -0.17
C LEU A 111 12.26 -6.65 -0.81
N LEU A 112 11.95 -5.35 -0.68
CA LEU A 112 10.77 -4.75 -1.31
C LEU A 112 10.85 -4.76 -2.84
N PHE A 113 12.04 -4.54 -3.43
CA PHE A 113 12.22 -4.65 -4.88
C PHE A 113 12.05 -6.10 -5.37
N ILE A 114 12.59 -7.08 -4.64
CA ILE A 114 12.40 -8.50 -4.95
C ILE A 114 10.91 -8.85 -4.89
N TYR A 115 10.24 -8.44 -3.81
CA TYR A 115 8.79 -8.61 -3.67
C TYR A 115 8.01 -7.97 -4.82
N SER A 116 8.30 -6.72 -5.15
CA SER A 116 7.64 -6.00 -6.25
C SER A 116 7.82 -6.70 -7.59
N SER A 117 9.03 -7.23 -7.85
CA SER A 117 9.32 -7.99 -9.08
C SER A 117 8.49 -9.27 -9.15
N ILE A 118 8.38 -10.02 -8.07
CA ILE A 118 7.54 -11.23 -8.00
C ILE A 118 6.07 -10.86 -8.14
N ALA A 119 5.61 -9.85 -7.41
CA ALA A 119 4.22 -9.40 -7.43
C ALA A 119 3.77 -8.91 -8.81
N SER A 120 4.68 -8.30 -9.58
CA SER A 120 4.38 -7.85 -10.95
C SER A 120 4.11 -8.98 -11.94
N MET A 121 4.58 -10.19 -11.64
CA MET A 121 4.31 -11.38 -12.46
C MET A 121 2.94 -12.01 -12.16
N LEU A 122 2.34 -11.67 -11.02
CA LEU A 122 1.04 -12.21 -10.63
C LEU A 122 -0.11 -11.45 -11.33
N PRO A 123 -1.21 -12.14 -11.67
CA PRO A 123 -2.37 -11.47 -12.24
C PRO A 123 -3.02 -10.54 -11.21
N VAL A 124 -3.51 -9.39 -11.67
CA VAL A 124 -4.11 -8.32 -10.85
C VAL A 124 -5.23 -8.82 -9.93
N TRP A 125 -6.05 -9.75 -10.43
CA TRP A 125 -7.17 -10.32 -9.67
C TRP A 125 -6.75 -11.19 -8.49
N LEU A 126 -5.51 -11.71 -8.49
CA LEU A 126 -5.02 -12.60 -7.44
C LEU A 126 -4.49 -11.84 -6.23
N LEU A 127 -3.76 -10.76 -6.44
CA LEU A 127 -3.06 -10.03 -5.38
C LEU A 127 -3.58 -8.60 -5.20
N LEU A 128 -3.57 -7.80 -6.26
CA LEU A 128 -3.85 -6.36 -6.15
C LEU A 128 -5.32 -6.09 -5.78
N GLN A 129 -6.25 -6.69 -6.50
CA GLN A 129 -7.68 -6.43 -6.31
C GLN A 129 -8.19 -6.83 -4.91
N PRO A 130 -7.89 -8.02 -4.34
CA PRO A 130 -8.30 -8.35 -2.98
C PRO A 130 -7.61 -7.48 -1.92
N ARG A 131 -6.33 -7.16 -2.11
CA ARG A 131 -5.58 -6.31 -1.20
C ARG A 131 -6.16 -4.90 -1.12
N ASP A 132 -6.43 -4.27 -2.26
CA ASP A 132 -7.04 -2.95 -2.32
C ASP A 132 -8.40 -2.93 -1.63
N TYR A 133 -9.17 -4.00 -1.77
CA TYR A 133 -10.47 -4.15 -1.13
C TYR A 133 -10.36 -4.26 0.40
N ILE A 134 -9.40 -5.02 0.91
CA ILE A 134 -9.11 -5.11 2.36
C ILE A 134 -8.66 -3.75 2.88
N ASN A 135 -7.71 -3.10 2.20
CA ASN A 135 -7.17 -1.80 2.60
C ASN A 135 -8.23 -0.70 2.60
N SER A 136 -9.18 -0.73 1.66
CA SER A 136 -10.29 0.23 1.64
C SER A 136 -11.18 0.12 2.89
N HIS A 137 -11.46 -1.10 3.35
CA HIS A 137 -12.22 -1.33 4.58
C HIS A 137 -11.42 -0.90 5.82
N GLN A 138 -10.12 -1.20 5.85
CA GLN A 138 -9.23 -0.77 6.94
C GLN A 138 -9.15 0.75 7.05
N LEU A 139 -9.03 1.44 5.90
CA LEU A 139 -9.03 2.90 5.85
C LEU A 139 -10.35 3.49 6.36
N LEU A 140 -11.48 2.91 5.95
CA LEU A 140 -12.82 3.37 6.38
C LEU A 140 -12.99 3.20 7.90
N VAL A 141 -12.58 2.06 8.46
CA VAL A 141 -12.62 1.83 9.91
C VAL A 141 -11.67 2.79 10.63
N GLY A 142 -10.43 2.95 10.14
CA GLY A 142 -9.44 3.86 10.73
C GLY A 142 -9.91 5.31 10.76
N LEU A 143 -10.42 5.82 9.64
CA LEU A 143 -10.99 7.16 9.58
C LEU A 143 -12.23 7.31 10.47
N GLY A 144 -13.11 6.30 10.49
CA GLY A 144 -14.27 6.28 11.36
C GLY A 144 -13.90 6.38 12.84
N LEU A 145 -12.88 5.64 13.28
CA LEU A 145 -12.37 5.71 14.64
C LEU A 145 -11.77 7.09 14.97
N ILE A 146 -11.00 7.67 14.06
CA ILE A 146 -10.40 9.01 14.25
C ILE A 146 -11.50 10.06 14.37
N TYR A 147 -12.48 10.09 13.46
CA TYR A 147 -13.59 11.04 13.53
C TYR A 147 -14.41 10.87 14.81
N THR A 148 -14.71 9.63 15.19
CA THR A 148 -15.45 9.34 16.42
C THR A 148 -14.66 9.80 17.65
N ALA A 149 -13.36 9.54 17.69
CA ALA A 149 -12.48 10.00 18.77
C ALA A 149 -12.46 11.54 18.89
N ILE A 150 -12.34 12.25 17.78
CA ILE A 150 -12.36 13.73 17.76
C ILE A 150 -13.69 14.27 18.29
N ILE A 151 -14.82 13.66 17.91
CA ILE A 151 -16.15 14.12 18.36
C ILE A 151 -16.34 13.86 19.87
N ILE A 152 -15.89 12.69 20.37
CA ILE A 152 -16.07 12.29 21.78
C ILE A 152 -15.11 13.05 22.69
N PHE A 153 -13.81 13.05 22.36
CA PHE A 153 -12.78 13.59 23.24
C PHE A 153 -12.56 15.10 23.07
N ARG A 154 -13.03 15.70 21.97
CA ARG A 154 -12.93 17.13 21.67
C ARG A 154 -11.53 17.70 22.03
N PRO A 155 -10.44 17.15 21.47
CA PRO A 155 -9.08 17.60 21.81
C PRO A 155 -8.92 19.10 21.52
N GLU A 156 -8.24 19.82 22.42
CA GLU A 156 -7.95 21.24 22.22
C GLU A 156 -7.03 21.42 21.00
N ILE A 157 -7.39 22.37 20.13
CA ILE A 157 -6.60 22.70 18.96
C ILE A 157 -5.47 23.62 19.42
N THR A 158 -4.27 23.07 19.56
CA THR A 158 -3.06 23.81 19.95
C THR A 158 -2.37 24.52 18.80
N ALA A 159 -2.65 24.10 17.54
CA ALA A 159 -2.09 24.73 16.36
C ALA A 159 -2.80 26.05 16.02
N PRO A 160 -2.07 27.13 15.71
CA PRO A 160 -2.67 28.39 15.26
C PRO A 160 -3.42 28.18 13.95
N ALA A 161 -4.61 28.80 13.82
CA ALA A 161 -5.44 28.71 12.62
C ALA A 161 -4.76 29.28 11.37
N LEU A 162 -3.85 30.21 11.56
CA LEU A 162 -3.01 30.85 10.53
C LEU A 162 -1.58 30.86 11.01
N ASN A 163 -0.70 30.17 10.34
CA ASN A 163 0.74 30.22 10.59
C ASN A 163 1.32 31.38 9.76
N LEU A 164 1.33 32.61 10.34
CA LEU A 164 1.85 33.80 9.71
C LEU A 164 3.35 34.03 10.00
N SER A 165 3.95 33.20 10.85
CA SER A 165 5.40 33.23 11.09
C SER A 165 6.11 32.48 9.95
N GLN A 166 6.32 33.17 8.84
CA GLN A 166 7.44 32.86 7.94
C GLN A 166 8.68 33.39 8.62
N ASP A 167 9.25 32.68 9.54
CA ASP A 167 10.63 32.89 9.93
C ASP A 167 11.52 32.24 8.87
N ALA A 168 12.21 33.10 8.14
CA ALA A 168 13.17 32.83 7.08
C ALA A 168 14.36 31.99 7.55
#